data_30c1b99f06b1747a081d412f3879161a
#
_entry.id   30c1b99f06b1747a081d412f3879161a
#
_cell.length_a   1.000
_cell.length_b   1.000
_cell.length_c   1.000
_cell.angle_alpha   90.00
_cell.angle_beta   90.00
_cell.angle_gamma   90.00
#
_symmetry.space_group_name_H-M   'P 1'
#
loop_
_entity.id
_entity.type
_entity.pdbx_description
1 polymer ?
#
loop_
_entity_poly.entity_id
_entity_poly.type
_entity_poly.pdbx_seq_one_letter_code
_entity_poly.pdbx_strand_id
1 'polypeptide(L)'
;MPALTSIDGLLEQMVELGASDLHITVGSPPAFRVRGHIVRAEGYEPFVPDDTRALLYRILTSEQQKLFELGRQLDFAYSMPGLARFRVNVYFQRESIGAAFRLIPQEIKTLEELSLPPILHSLSSYPRGLVLVTGPTGSGKSTTLAAVIDEINRNRSEHILTVEDPIEFVHRHKRCIVNQREIGPDATSFGEALKAALRQDPDVILVGEMRDLETISTALTAAETGHLVFGTLHTQNAPSTIDRIIDVFPPAQQEQVRIMIANSLQAIVTQALLPTSDGAGRIAALEVLLPDDAVRNLIRTAKIEQIYSVMQTGTARGMLTMEQSLADLALRRIVNVEDALSRSSRPDQLMGILERSGMPVEFLLQNPSAGLQPAGALRTG
;
A
#
# COMPACT_ATOMS: atom_id res chain seq x y z
N MET A 1 -12.77 26.09 34.98
CA MET A 1 -11.55 25.34 34.79
C MET A 1 -11.63 24.75 33.39
N PRO A 2 -10.63 24.91 32.51
CA PRO A 2 -10.64 24.20 31.25
C PRO A 2 -10.71 22.70 31.58
N ALA A 3 -11.57 21.98 30.88
CA ALA A 3 -11.66 20.53 31.00
C ALA A 3 -10.23 19.96 30.84
N LEU A 4 -9.82 19.07 31.75
CA LEU A 4 -8.50 18.41 31.66
C LEU A 4 -8.38 17.83 30.26
N THR A 5 -7.52 18.44 29.44
CA THR A 5 -7.23 17.95 28.09
C THR A 5 -6.77 16.51 28.23
N SER A 6 -7.47 15.58 27.61
CA SER A 6 -7.09 14.16 27.55
C SER A 6 -6.74 13.79 26.12
N ILE A 7 -5.84 12.82 25.95
CA ILE A 7 -5.52 12.29 24.63
C ILE A 7 -6.78 11.73 23.98
N ASP A 8 -7.59 10.98 24.72
CA ASP A 8 -8.82 10.36 24.20
C ASP A 8 -9.79 11.42 23.66
N GLY A 9 -10.03 12.52 24.38
CA GLY A 9 -10.88 13.61 23.90
C GLY A 9 -10.34 14.32 22.66
N LEU A 10 -9.01 14.44 22.52
CA LEU A 10 -8.39 14.99 21.32
C LEU A 10 -8.50 14.01 20.13
N LEU A 11 -8.41 12.70 20.37
CA LEU A 11 -8.57 11.68 19.33
C LEU A 11 -10.03 11.54 18.89
N GLU A 12 -11.00 11.69 19.82
CA GLU A 12 -12.43 11.80 19.48
C GLU A 12 -12.68 12.99 18.56
N GLN A 13 -12.18 14.17 18.92
CA GLN A 13 -12.29 15.38 18.09
C GLN A 13 -11.59 15.20 16.73
N MET A 14 -10.45 14.51 16.66
CA MET A 14 -9.76 14.18 15.43
C MET A 14 -10.66 13.38 14.47
N VAL A 15 -11.36 12.37 14.99
CA VAL A 15 -12.28 11.54 14.20
C VAL A 15 -13.52 12.34 13.77
N GLU A 16 -14.12 13.13 14.65
CA GLU A 16 -15.27 13.99 14.35
C GLU A 16 -14.97 15.01 13.25
N LEU A 17 -13.76 15.59 13.26
CA LEU A 17 -13.30 16.54 12.25
C LEU A 17 -12.93 15.88 10.91
N GLY A 18 -12.89 14.54 10.84
CA GLY A 18 -12.36 13.81 9.69
C GLY A 18 -10.88 14.13 9.42
N ALA A 19 -10.11 14.41 10.50
CA ALA A 19 -8.71 14.73 10.40
C ALA A 19 -7.88 13.46 10.22
N SER A 20 -6.82 13.54 9.41
CA SER A 20 -5.90 12.42 9.18
C SER A 20 -4.85 12.29 10.27
N ASP A 21 -4.40 13.41 10.85
CA ASP A 21 -3.35 13.44 11.86
C ASP A 21 -3.68 14.45 12.97
N LEU A 22 -3.23 14.15 14.21
CA LEU A 22 -3.18 15.05 15.35
C LEU A 22 -1.71 15.27 15.73
N HIS A 23 -1.32 16.51 15.90
CA HIS A 23 0.00 16.92 16.35
C HIS A 23 -0.08 17.55 17.73
N ILE A 24 0.74 17.05 18.66
CA ILE A 24 0.94 17.58 20.01
C ILE A 24 2.36 18.08 20.11
N THR A 25 2.55 19.36 20.38
CA THR A 25 3.89 19.98 20.51
C THR A 25 3.84 21.18 21.45
N VAL A 26 4.93 21.44 22.14
CA VAL A 26 5.07 22.60 23.02
C VAL A 26 5.03 23.91 22.23
N GLY A 27 4.37 24.93 22.80
CA GLY A 27 4.22 26.25 22.18
C GLY A 27 3.10 26.34 21.14
N SER A 28 2.30 25.30 20.99
CA SER A 28 1.12 25.28 20.11
C SER A 28 -0.07 24.63 20.84
N PRO A 29 -1.31 25.07 20.61
CA PRO A 29 -2.46 24.24 20.94
C PRO A 29 -2.46 22.97 20.11
N PRO A 30 -3.30 21.95 20.43
CA PRO A 30 -3.47 20.77 19.60
C PRO A 30 -3.72 21.16 18.14
N ALA A 31 -3.08 20.48 17.20
CA ALA A 31 -3.22 20.80 15.78
C ALA A 31 -3.62 19.57 14.98
N PHE A 32 -4.67 19.69 14.19
CA PHE A 32 -5.24 18.64 13.35
C PHE A 32 -4.88 18.84 11.89
N ARG A 33 -4.62 17.75 11.16
CA ARG A 33 -4.50 17.80 9.71
C ARG A 33 -5.85 17.46 9.07
N VAL A 34 -6.54 18.46 8.56
CA VAL A 34 -7.84 18.32 7.91
C VAL A 34 -7.66 18.63 6.43
N ARG A 35 -7.99 17.67 5.56
CA ARG A 35 -7.85 17.80 4.09
C ARG A 35 -6.47 18.30 3.65
N GLY A 36 -5.41 17.81 4.32
CA GLY A 36 -4.02 18.17 4.04
C GLY A 36 -3.51 19.45 4.73
N HIS A 37 -4.36 20.29 5.29
CA HIS A 37 -4.02 21.54 5.97
C HIS A 37 -3.95 21.37 7.48
N ILE A 38 -3.02 22.07 8.14
CA ILE A 38 -2.93 22.11 9.61
C ILE A 38 -3.90 23.16 10.15
N VAL A 39 -4.83 22.71 11.01
CA VAL A 39 -5.81 23.53 11.71
C VAL A 39 -5.55 23.39 13.20
N ARG A 40 -5.38 24.50 13.91
CA ARG A 40 -5.23 24.51 15.38
C ARG A 40 -6.59 24.40 16.04
N ALA A 41 -6.65 23.62 17.12
CA ALA A 41 -7.88 23.52 17.90
C ALA A 41 -8.22 24.83 18.60
N GLU A 42 -9.48 25.27 18.47
CA GLU A 42 -9.99 26.45 19.17
C GLU A 42 -10.30 26.11 20.64
N GLY A 43 -10.12 27.08 21.51
CA GLY A 43 -10.42 26.94 22.94
C GLY A 43 -9.33 26.22 23.75
N TYR A 44 -8.18 25.92 23.14
CA TYR A 44 -7.01 25.36 23.83
C TYR A 44 -5.89 26.38 23.90
N GLU A 45 -5.24 26.46 25.07
CA GLU A 45 -4.01 27.20 25.22
C GLU A 45 -2.81 26.43 24.63
N PRO A 46 -1.74 27.12 24.20
CA PRO A 46 -0.50 26.46 23.79
C PRO A 46 0.07 25.60 24.90
N PHE A 47 0.41 24.34 24.58
CA PHE A 47 1.00 23.42 25.55
C PHE A 47 2.34 23.90 26.10
N VAL A 48 2.57 23.70 27.40
CA VAL A 48 3.87 23.82 28.02
C VAL A 48 4.53 22.42 28.17
N PRO A 49 5.85 22.32 28.43
CA PRO A 49 6.57 21.04 28.52
C PRO A 49 5.93 20.00 29.44
N ASP A 50 5.40 20.44 30.59
CA ASP A 50 4.75 19.56 31.57
C ASP A 50 3.42 19.00 31.06
N ASP A 51 2.66 19.77 30.26
CA ASP A 51 1.40 19.32 29.66
C ASP A 51 1.64 18.17 28.70
N THR A 52 2.57 18.36 27.74
CA THR A 52 2.86 17.33 26.73
C THR A 52 3.42 16.08 27.39
N ARG A 53 4.29 16.21 28.38
CA ARG A 53 4.81 15.08 29.16
C ARG A 53 3.66 14.34 29.87
N ALA A 54 2.82 15.04 30.60
CA ALA A 54 1.73 14.45 31.38
C ALA A 54 0.70 13.74 30.47
N LEU A 55 0.36 14.34 29.32
CA LEU A 55 -0.57 13.76 28.35
C LEU A 55 0.01 12.48 27.72
N LEU A 56 1.24 12.53 27.22
CA LEU A 56 1.83 11.44 26.45
C LEU A 56 2.29 10.27 27.32
N TYR A 57 2.78 10.52 28.53
CA TYR A 57 3.15 9.43 29.44
C TYR A 57 1.96 8.61 29.94
N ARG A 58 0.72 9.15 29.90
CA ARG A 58 -0.48 8.39 30.29
C ARG A 58 -0.83 7.27 29.31
N ILE A 59 -0.47 7.41 28.05
CA ILE A 59 -0.78 6.40 27.00
C ILE A 59 0.37 5.41 26.78
N LEU A 60 1.53 5.64 27.38
CA LEU A 60 2.69 4.75 27.31
C LEU A 60 2.68 3.74 28.45
N THR A 61 2.86 2.47 28.14
CA THR A 61 3.15 1.44 29.16
C THR A 61 4.50 1.70 29.83
N SER A 62 4.75 1.11 31.00
CA SER A 62 6.03 1.25 31.71
C SER A 62 7.24 0.79 30.88
N GLU A 63 7.05 -0.21 30.01
CA GLU A 63 8.08 -0.69 29.09
C GLU A 63 8.32 0.31 27.96
N GLN A 64 7.25 0.80 27.34
CA GLN A 64 7.31 1.83 26.30
C GLN A 64 7.96 3.12 26.79
N GLN A 65 7.69 3.54 28.05
CA GLN A 65 8.35 4.70 28.66
C GLN A 65 9.86 4.50 28.72
N LYS A 66 10.34 3.34 29.17
CA LYS A 66 11.77 3.03 29.21
C LYS A 66 12.41 3.04 27.82
N LEU A 67 11.76 2.43 26.83
CA LEU A 67 12.23 2.42 25.44
C LEU A 67 12.29 3.83 24.87
N PHE A 68 11.27 4.64 25.13
CA PHE A 68 11.20 6.03 24.69
C PHE A 68 12.30 6.90 25.32
N GLU A 69 12.56 6.75 26.61
CA GLU A 69 13.61 7.51 27.31
C GLU A 69 15.02 7.15 26.80
N LEU A 70 15.24 5.88 26.44
CA LEU A 70 16.50 5.41 25.85
C LEU A 70 16.66 5.85 24.40
N GLY A 71 15.62 5.60 23.56
CA GLY A 71 15.65 5.81 22.12
C GLY A 71 15.34 7.23 21.67
N ARG A 72 14.82 8.09 22.57
CA ARG A 72 14.38 9.46 22.30
C ARG A 72 13.23 9.60 21.31
N GLN A 73 12.74 8.49 20.79
CA GLN A 73 11.55 8.36 19.95
C GLN A 73 10.97 6.96 20.08
N LEU A 74 9.67 6.83 19.85
CA LEU A 74 8.99 5.54 19.88
C LEU A 74 7.78 5.58 18.92
N ASP A 75 7.69 4.57 18.06
CA ASP A 75 6.49 4.28 17.25
C ASP A 75 5.70 3.17 17.93
N PHE A 76 4.38 3.33 18.04
CA PHE A 76 3.48 2.31 18.56
C PHE A 76 2.04 2.53 18.07
N ALA A 77 1.19 1.52 18.21
CA ALA A 77 -0.22 1.64 17.94
C ALA A 77 -1.00 1.94 19.23
N TYR A 78 -1.93 2.89 19.16
CA TYR A 78 -2.87 3.22 20.23
C TYR A 78 -4.31 2.93 19.77
N SER A 79 -5.02 2.09 20.51
CA SER A 79 -6.39 1.70 20.16
C SER A 79 -7.38 2.27 21.17
N MET A 80 -8.40 2.95 20.67
CA MET A 80 -9.57 3.37 21.45
C MET A 80 -10.74 2.44 21.11
N PRO A 81 -11.16 1.57 22.06
CA PRO A 81 -12.26 0.65 21.81
C PRO A 81 -13.54 1.38 21.39
N GLY A 82 -14.15 0.95 20.29
CA GLY A 82 -15.38 1.57 19.77
C GLY A 82 -15.19 2.83 18.91
N LEU A 83 -13.99 3.43 18.90
CA LEU A 83 -13.69 4.61 18.12
C LEU A 83 -12.75 4.32 16.93
N ALA A 84 -11.47 4.10 17.20
CA ALA A 84 -10.45 3.94 16.16
C ALA A 84 -9.13 3.37 16.70
N ARG A 85 -8.23 3.00 15.77
CA ARG A 85 -6.82 2.72 16.03
C ARG A 85 -5.97 3.83 15.43
N PHE A 86 -4.90 4.19 16.12
CA PHE A 86 -4.00 5.26 15.74
C PHE A 86 -2.56 4.74 15.71
N ARG A 87 -1.79 5.10 14.70
CA ARG A 87 -0.34 5.02 14.73
C ARG A 87 0.19 6.25 15.44
N VAL A 88 1.03 6.05 16.42
CA VAL A 88 1.58 7.12 17.26
C VAL A 88 3.09 7.12 17.15
N ASN A 89 3.66 8.27 16.85
CA ASN A 89 5.09 8.52 17.01
C ASN A 89 5.27 9.57 18.10
N VAL A 90 5.92 9.21 19.20
CA VAL A 90 6.36 10.15 20.24
C VAL A 90 7.86 10.42 20.08
N TYR A 91 8.28 11.66 20.29
CA TYR A 91 9.65 12.09 20.05
C TYR A 91 10.08 13.22 20.98
N PHE A 92 11.39 13.32 21.23
CA PHE A 92 11.99 14.48 21.89
C PHE A 92 12.34 15.55 20.85
N GLN A 93 12.03 16.81 21.18
CA GLN A 93 12.49 17.99 20.46
C GLN A 93 12.79 19.12 21.44
N ARG A 94 13.95 19.78 21.30
CA ARG A 94 14.34 20.92 22.18
C ARG A 94 14.05 20.64 23.65
N GLU A 95 14.49 19.48 24.14
CA GLU A 95 14.31 18.99 25.53
C GLU A 95 12.84 18.75 25.95
N SER A 96 11.90 18.93 25.05
CA SER A 96 10.46 18.71 25.28
C SER A 96 9.96 17.51 24.49
N ILE A 97 8.77 17.00 24.85
CA ILE A 97 8.15 15.85 24.20
C ILE A 97 7.04 16.32 23.26
N GLY A 98 7.02 15.76 22.07
CA GLY A 98 5.94 15.91 21.10
C GLY A 98 5.43 14.57 20.60
N ALA A 99 4.28 14.57 19.96
CA ALA A 99 3.71 13.39 19.30
C ALA A 99 2.93 13.72 18.04
N ALA A 100 2.94 12.78 17.11
CA ALA A 100 2.05 12.75 15.97
C ALA A 100 1.20 11.47 16.03
N PHE A 101 -0.11 11.63 15.93
CA PHE A 101 -1.07 10.55 15.86
C PHE A 101 -1.64 10.51 14.44
N ARG A 102 -1.66 9.36 13.81
CA ARG A 102 -2.29 9.14 12.52
C ARG A 102 -3.44 8.15 12.65
N LEU A 103 -4.61 8.54 12.14
CA LEU A 103 -5.79 7.68 12.12
C LEU A 103 -5.54 6.49 11.17
N ILE A 104 -5.74 5.28 11.68
CA ILE A 104 -5.77 4.06 10.87
C ILE A 104 -7.21 3.84 10.41
N PRO A 105 -7.48 3.85 9.09
CA PRO A 105 -8.82 3.67 8.56
C PRO A 105 -9.43 2.34 8.99
N GLN A 106 -10.68 2.36 9.45
CA GLN A 106 -11.45 1.14 9.77
C GLN A 106 -12.27 0.66 8.57
N GLU A 107 -12.60 1.57 7.66
CA GLU A 107 -13.37 1.24 6.47
C GLU A 107 -12.41 0.84 5.34
N ILE A 108 -12.58 -0.39 4.87
CA ILE A 108 -11.83 -0.93 3.75
C ILE A 108 -12.71 -0.81 2.52
N LYS A 109 -12.24 0.00 1.56
CA LYS A 109 -12.91 0.18 0.27
C LYS A 109 -12.83 -1.10 -0.57
N THR A 110 -13.87 -1.36 -1.35
CA THR A 110 -13.87 -2.48 -2.31
C THR A 110 -12.98 -2.18 -3.52
N LEU A 111 -12.69 -3.20 -4.32
CA LEU A 111 -11.90 -3.02 -5.56
C LEU A 111 -12.61 -2.08 -6.55
N GLU A 112 -13.95 -2.13 -6.59
CA GLU A 112 -14.78 -1.25 -7.42
C GLU A 112 -14.73 0.20 -6.95
N GLU A 113 -14.87 0.45 -5.63
CA GLU A 113 -14.78 1.79 -5.04
C GLU A 113 -13.39 2.42 -5.25
N LEU A 114 -12.35 1.58 -5.35
CA LEU A 114 -11.00 2.00 -5.69
C LEU A 114 -10.80 2.17 -7.20
N SER A 115 -11.81 1.88 -8.02
CA SER A 115 -11.75 1.90 -9.49
C SER A 115 -10.63 1.02 -10.05
N LEU A 116 -10.36 -0.11 -9.40
CA LEU A 116 -9.33 -1.06 -9.82
C LEU A 116 -9.87 -2.00 -10.92
N PRO A 117 -9.01 -2.45 -11.84
CA PRO A 117 -9.43 -3.34 -12.92
C PRO A 117 -10.04 -4.65 -12.41
N PRO A 118 -11.10 -5.16 -13.08
CA PRO A 118 -11.81 -6.38 -12.66
C PRO A 118 -10.92 -7.62 -12.52
N ILE A 119 -9.76 -7.65 -13.20
CA ILE A 119 -8.82 -8.76 -13.12
C ILE A 119 -8.29 -8.98 -11.68
N LEU A 120 -8.29 -7.95 -10.84
CA LEU A 120 -7.84 -8.07 -9.45
C LEU A 120 -8.77 -8.93 -8.59
N HIS A 121 -10.05 -9.09 -8.97
CA HIS A 121 -10.95 -10.06 -8.31
C HIS A 121 -10.45 -11.50 -8.43
N SER A 122 -9.75 -11.83 -9.53
CA SER A 122 -9.19 -13.17 -9.69
C SER A 122 -8.13 -13.51 -8.64
N LEU A 123 -7.46 -12.50 -8.06
CA LEU A 123 -6.46 -12.70 -7.02
C LEU A 123 -7.05 -13.30 -5.76
N SER A 124 -8.30 -12.95 -5.42
CA SER A 124 -9.02 -13.49 -4.26
C SER A 124 -9.46 -14.95 -4.47
N SER A 125 -9.46 -15.44 -5.70
CA SER A 125 -9.97 -16.77 -6.08
C SER A 125 -8.87 -17.83 -6.18
N TYR A 126 -7.58 -17.46 -6.17
CA TYR A 126 -6.50 -18.44 -6.21
C TYR A 126 -6.50 -19.32 -4.96
N PRO A 127 -6.37 -20.65 -5.12
CA PRO A 127 -6.34 -21.56 -3.96
C PRO A 127 -4.98 -21.52 -3.24
N ARG A 128 -3.89 -21.21 -3.94
CA ARG A 128 -2.52 -21.18 -3.44
C ARG A 128 -1.59 -20.46 -4.42
N GLY A 129 -0.39 -20.16 -3.97
CA GLY A 129 0.67 -19.56 -4.77
C GLY A 129 1.06 -18.18 -4.26
N LEU A 130 1.91 -17.49 -4.99
CA LEU A 130 2.47 -16.20 -4.62
C LEU A 130 1.85 -15.09 -5.48
N VAL A 131 1.30 -14.08 -4.82
CA VAL A 131 0.81 -12.83 -5.43
C VAL A 131 1.64 -11.68 -4.88
N LEU A 132 2.20 -10.87 -5.75
CA LEU A 132 3.04 -9.73 -5.36
C LEU A 132 2.37 -8.41 -5.77
N VAL A 133 2.29 -7.48 -4.82
CA VAL A 133 1.85 -6.11 -5.10
C VAL A 133 3.03 -5.18 -4.87
N THR A 134 3.44 -4.48 -5.93
CA THR A 134 4.69 -3.72 -5.93
C THR A 134 4.48 -2.25 -6.31
N GLY A 135 5.52 -1.45 -6.16
CA GLY A 135 5.49 -0.01 -6.45
C GLY A 135 6.13 0.82 -5.35
N PRO A 136 6.41 2.10 -5.60
CA PRO A 136 7.04 2.99 -4.63
C PRO A 136 6.19 3.18 -3.37
N THR A 137 6.79 3.75 -2.32
CA THR A 137 6.05 4.14 -1.12
C THR A 137 4.95 5.13 -1.49
N GLY A 138 3.75 4.95 -0.94
CA GLY A 138 2.60 5.80 -1.22
C GLY A 138 1.88 5.49 -2.54
N SER A 139 2.22 4.39 -3.25
CA SER A 139 1.51 3.98 -4.47
C SER A 139 0.16 3.29 -4.22
N GLY A 140 -0.24 3.08 -2.97
CA GLY A 140 -1.53 2.49 -2.61
C GLY A 140 -1.53 0.97 -2.46
N LYS A 141 -0.35 0.32 -2.37
CA LYS A 141 -0.24 -1.15 -2.23
C LYS A 141 -1.08 -1.71 -1.09
N SER A 142 -0.94 -1.14 0.11
CA SER A 142 -1.66 -1.60 1.30
C SER A 142 -3.18 -1.44 1.16
N THR A 143 -3.63 -0.36 0.51
CA THR A 143 -5.06 -0.14 0.22
C THR A 143 -5.61 -1.21 -0.72
N THR A 144 -4.87 -1.51 -1.79
CA THR A 144 -5.26 -2.56 -2.76
C THR A 144 -5.25 -3.94 -2.12
N LEU A 145 -4.21 -4.26 -1.33
CA LEU A 145 -4.13 -5.53 -0.61
C LEU A 145 -5.24 -5.66 0.44
N ALA A 146 -5.53 -4.58 1.17
CA ALA A 146 -6.64 -4.59 2.13
C ALA A 146 -7.98 -4.90 1.43
N ALA A 147 -8.23 -4.32 0.25
CA ALA A 147 -9.42 -4.62 -0.54
C ALA A 147 -9.49 -6.08 -1.00
N VAL A 148 -8.38 -6.65 -1.47
CA VAL A 148 -8.30 -8.07 -1.89
C VAL A 148 -8.49 -9.00 -0.68
N ILE A 149 -7.83 -8.73 0.44
CA ILE A 149 -7.97 -9.51 1.68
C ILE A 149 -9.40 -9.43 2.23
N ASP A 150 -10.02 -8.23 2.17
CA ASP A 150 -11.41 -8.07 2.59
C ASP A 150 -12.39 -8.81 1.67
N GLU A 151 -12.12 -8.89 0.38
CA GLU A 151 -12.90 -9.70 -0.56
C GLU A 151 -12.79 -11.20 -0.24
N ILE A 152 -11.58 -11.71 0.03
CA ILE A 152 -11.38 -13.08 0.53
C ILE A 152 -12.19 -13.29 1.81
N ASN A 153 -12.07 -12.38 2.77
CA ASN A 153 -12.75 -12.45 4.07
C ASN A 153 -14.29 -12.43 3.97
N ARG A 154 -14.85 -11.81 2.93
CA ARG A 154 -16.31 -11.84 2.64
C ARG A 154 -16.76 -13.13 1.97
N ASN A 155 -15.92 -13.72 1.13
CA ASN A 155 -16.38 -14.76 0.18
C ASN A 155 -15.92 -16.16 0.56
N ARG A 156 -14.82 -16.33 1.32
CA ARG A 156 -14.23 -17.61 1.69
C ARG A 156 -14.41 -17.89 3.19
N SER A 157 -14.30 -19.14 3.60
CA SER A 157 -14.39 -19.56 5.02
C SER A 157 -13.06 -20.20 5.42
N GLU A 158 -12.07 -19.35 5.67
CA GLU A 158 -10.66 -19.71 5.80
C GLU A 158 -9.98 -18.92 6.91
N HIS A 159 -8.72 -19.26 7.20
CA HIS A 159 -7.87 -18.53 8.13
C HIS A 159 -6.91 -17.62 7.36
N ILE A 160 -7.06 -16.31 7.55
CA ILE A 160 -6.17 -15.28 7.02
C ILE A 160 -5.22 -14.84 8.13
N LEU A 161 -3.93 -14.87 7.86
CA LEU A 161 -2.91 -14.37 8.77
C LEU A 161 -2.10 -13.25 8.09
N THR A 162 -1.96 -12.09 8.76
CA THR A 162 -1.11 -11.01 8.27
C THR A 162 0.08 -10.78 9.19
N VAL A 163 1.21 -10.39 8.60
CA VAL A 163 2.40 -9.89 9.30
C VAL A 163 2.76 -8.55 8.69
N GLU A 164 2.70 -7.47 9.49
CA GLU A 164 2.76 -6.09 9.00
C GLU A 164 3.67 -5.22 9.88
N ASP A 165 4.18 -4.11 9.32
CA ASP A 165 5.04 -3.15 10.04
C ASP A 165 4.78 -1.70 9.58
N PRO A 166 3.82 -1.01 10.21
CA PRO A 166 2.77 -1.50 11.11
C PRO A 166 1.51 -1.97 10.36
N ILE A 167 0.48 -2.42 11.12
CA ILE A 167 -0.85 -2.68 10.58
C ILE A 167 -1.46 -1.37 10.05
N GLU A 168 -1.74 -1.30 8.74
CA GLU A 168 -2.33 -0.11 8.10
C GLU A 168 -3.86 -0.17 7.98
N PHE A 169 -4.46 -1.35 7.97
CA PHE A 169 -5.91 -1.57 7.95
C PHE A 169 -6.31 -2.65 8.92
N VAL A 170 -7.36 -2.42 9.70
CA VAL A 170 -7.87 -3.42 10.66
C VAL A 170 -8.99 -4.21 10.02
N HIS A 171 -8.78 -5.50 9.83
CA HIS A 171 -9.79 -6.43 9.33
C HIS A 171 -10.64 -7.01 10.45
N ARG A 172 -11.96 -6.89 10.34
CA ARG A 172 -12.89 -7.61 11.19
C ARG A 172 -13.06 -9.03 10.68
N HIS A 173 -13.29 -10.00 11.57
CA HIS A 173 -13.72 -11.33 11.16
C HIS A 173 -15.07 -11.23 10.43
N LYS A 174 -15.17 -11.84 9.24
CA LYS A 174 -16.40 -11.95 8.46
C LYS A 174 -16.72 -13.44 8.28
N ARG A 175 -16.45 -14.00 7.09
CA ARG A 175 -16.53 -15.46 6.89
C ARG A 175 -15.21 -16.15 7.22
N CYS A 176 -14.09 -15.42 7.14
CA CYS A 176 -12.79 -15.89 7.56
C CYS A 176 -12.50 -15.50 9.01
N ILE A 177 -11.58 -16.25 9.64
CA ILE A 177 -10.86 -15.80 10.82
C ILE A 177 -9.67 -14.98 10.32
N VAL A 178 -9.47 -13.77 10.84
CA VAL A 178 -8.34 -12.91 10.45
C VAL A 178 -7.49 -12.61 11.67
N ASN A 179 -6.24 -13.05 11.67
CA ASN A 179 -5.26 -12.75 12.68
C ASN A 179 -4.19 -11.81 12.08
N GLN A 180 -4.06 -10.62 12.65
CA GLN A 180 -3.08 -9.63 12.21
C GLN A 180 -1.99 -9.49 13.27
N ARG A 181 -0.73 -9.62 12.86
CA ARG A 181 0.45 -9.50 13.74
C ARG A 181 1.30 -8.32 13.31
N GLU A 182 1.61 -7.45 14.24
CA GLU A 182 2.47 -6.28 14.02
C GLU A 182 3.90 -6.56 14.49
N ILE A 183 4.87 -6.16 13.68
CA ILE A 183 6.29 -6.25 14.08
C ILE A 183 6.53 -5.26 15.24
N GLY A 184 7.27 -5.73 16.22
CA GLY A 184 7.52 -5.03 17.49
C GLY A 184 6.58 -5.52 18.59
N PRO A 185 5.28 -5.18 18.57
CA PRO A 185 4.34 -5.64 19.61
C PRO A 185 4.08 -7.15 19.61
N ASP A 186 3.90 -7.76 18.43
CA ASP A 186 3.40 -9.14 18.31
C ASP A 186 4.45 -10.11 17.77
N ALA A 187 5.52 -9.61 17.17
CA ALA A 187 6.59 -10.40 16.58
C ALA A 187 7.89 -9.61 16.49
N THR A 188 9.03 -10.29 16.55
CA THR A 188 10.36 -9.69 16.53
C THR A 188 10.84 -9.34 15.13
N SER A 189 10.44 -10.14 14.10
CA SER A 189 10.79 -9.94 12.71
C SER A 189 9.76 -10.59 11.77
N PHE A 190 9.76 -10.17 10.50
CA PHE A 190 8.93 -10.80 9.47
C PHE A 190 9.25 -12.29 9.29
N GLY A 191 10.54 -12.67 9.21
CA GLY A 191 10.97 -14.05 9.01
C GLY A 191 10.52 -14.96 10.15
N GLU A 192 10.73 -14.58 11.40
CA GLU A 192 10.28 -15.35 12.56
C GLU A 192 8.74 -15.42 12.66
N ALA A 193 8.05 -14.30 12.42
CA ALA A 193 6.61 -14.28 12.43
C ALA A 193 6.02 -15.22 11.38
N LEU A 194 6.57 -15.20 10.16
CA LEU A 194 6.11 -16.04 9.05
C LEU A 194 6.40 -17.52 9.29
N LYS A 195 7.58 -17.88 9.81
CA LYS A 195 7.87 -19.26 10.24
C LYS A 195 6.90 -19.77 11.31
N ALA A 196 6.57 -18.93 12.28
CA ALA A 196 5.59 -19.25 13.30
C ALA A 196 4.18 -19.39 12.71
N ALA A 197 3.82 -18.53 11.76
CA ALA A 197 2.55 -18.52 11.05
C ALA A 197 2.23 -19.87 10.40
N LEU A 198 3.20 -20.50 9.77
CA LEU A 198 3.03 -21.82 9.12
C LEU A 198 2.61 -22.95 10.08
N ARG A 199 2.68 -22.73 11.40
CA ARG A 199 2.19 -23.67 12.42
C ARG A 199 0.85 -23.27 13.03
N GLN A 200 0.21 -22.23 12.47
CA GLN A 200 -1.05 -21.68 12.95
C GLN A 200 -2.23 -21.99 12.01
N ASP A 201 -2.02 -22.94 11.09
CA ASP A 201 -3.03 -23.42 10.12
C ASP A 201 -3.62 -22.28 9.25
N PRO A 202 -2.80 -21.42 8.63
CA PRO A 202 -3.30 -20.38 7.75
C PRO A 202 -3.59 -20.94 6.34
N ASP A 203 -4.65 -20.47 5.70
CA ASP A 203 -4.90 -20.71 4.27
C ASP A 203 -4.32 -19.55 3.43
N VAL A 204 -4.46 -18.34 3.95
CA VAL A 204 -4.03 -17.09 3.30
C VAL A 204 -3.06 -16.34 4.21
N ILE A 205 -1.93 -15.95 3.65
CA ILE A 205 -0.88 -15.19 4.37
C ILE A 205 -0.62 -13.87 3.66
N LEU A 206 -0.65 -12.75 4.41
CA LEU A 206 -0.17 -11.45 3.92
C LEU A 206 1.14 -11.10 4.62
N VAL A 207 2.20 -10.88 3.83
CA VAL A 207 3.50 -10.38 4.28
C VAL A 207 3.60 -8.92 3.87
N GLY A 208 3.55 -8.03 4.83
CA GLY A 208 3.51 -6.58 4.61
C GLY A 208 4.67 -6.08 3.77
N GLU A 209 5.87 -6.63 3.96
CA GLU A 209 7.02 -6.33 3.13
C GLU A 209 8.04 -7.50 3.08
N MET A 210 8.55 -7.78 1.88
CA MET A 210 9.53 -8.83 1.60
C MET A 210 10.90 -8.21 1.28
N ARG A 211 11.71 -7.93 2.33
CA ARG A 211 13.01 -7.22 2.18
C ARG A 211 14.23 -8.15 2.26
N ASP A 212 14.16 -9.17 3.07
CA ASP A 212 15.30 -9.99 3.43
C ASP A 212 15.15 -11.44 2.95
N LEU A 213 16.29 -12.14 2.91
CA LEU A 213 16.39 -13.51 2.43
C LEU A 213 15.47 -14.47 3.19
N GLU A 214 15.41 -14.34 4.52
CA GLU A 214 14.64 -15.24 5.38
C GLU A 214 13.14 -15.12 5.10
N THR A 215 12.64 -13.89 5.04
CA THR A 215 11.23 -13.59 4.74
C THR A 215 10.86 -14.09 3.35
N ILE A 216 11.69 -13.79 2.32
CA ILE A 216 11.41 -14.19 0.93
C ILE A 216 11.44 -15.71 0.78
N SER A 217 12.44 -16.38 1.35
CA SER A 217 12.56 -17.84 1.30
C SER A 217 11.38 -18.53 1.96
N THR A 218 10.94 -18.04 3.13
CA THR A 218 9.81 -18.62 3.85
C THR A 218 8.48 -18.39 3.10
N ALA A 219 8.29 -17.20 2.50
CA ALA A 219 7.12 -16.88 1.68
C ALA A 219 7.03 -17.77 0.43
N LEU A 220 8.14 -17.98 -0.28
CA LEU A 220 8.21 -18.89 -1.44
C LEU A 220 7.86 -20.32 -1.03
N THR A 221 8.43 -20.81 0.08
CA THR A 221 8.14 -22.15 0.60
C THR A 221 6.67 -22.29 0.97
N ALA A 222 6.07 -21.30 1.63
CA ALA A 222 4.65 -21.30 1.96
C ALA A 222 3.78 -21.38 0.70
N ALA A 223 4.11 -20.59 -0.33
CA ALA A 223 3.39 -20.59 -1.60
C ALA A 223 3.48 -21.93 -2.35
N GLU A 224 4.62 -22.62 -2.29
CA GLU A 224 4.79 -23.95 -2.88
C GLU A 224 4.06 -25.05 -2.10
N THR A 225 4.01 -24.92 -0.78
CA THR A 225 3.43 -25.94 0.11
C THR A 225 1.91 -25.84 0.29
N GLY A 226 1.25 -24.93 -0.43
CA GLY A 226 -0.22 -24.94 -0.53
C GLY A 226 -0.92 -23.68 -0.02
N HIS A 227 -0.21 -22.68 0.51
CA HIS A 227 -0.80 -21.45 1.01
C HIS A 227 -0.94 -20.40 -0.12
N LEU A 228 -1.95 -19.55 -0.03
CA LEU A 228 -2.03 -18.33 -0.85
C LEU A 228 -1.27 -17.21 -0.13
N VAL A 229 -0.16 -16.79 -0.70
CA VAL A 229 0.73 -15.79 -0.10
C VAL A 229 0.67 -14.49 -0.88
N PHE A 230 0.31 -13.41 -0.19
CA PHE A 230 0.43 -12.04 -0.70
C PHE A 230 1.67 -11.39 -0.09
N GLY A 231 2.43 -10.68 -0.91
CA GLY A 231 3.62 -9.96 -0.45
C GLY A 231 3.81 -8.63 -1.14
N THR A 232 4.55 -7.70 -0.51
CA THR A 232 4.91 -6.43 -1.16
C THR A 232 6.40 -6.27 -1.36
N LEU A 233 6.75 -5.55 -2.43
CA LEU A 233 8.10 -5.04 -2.71
C LEU A 233 8.00 -3.59 -3.23
N HIS A 234 9.16 -2.91 -3.31
CA HIS A 234 9.25 -1.52 -3.80
C HIS A 234 9.75 -1.42 -5.25
N THR A 235 9.67 -2.48 -6.01
CA THR A 235 10.05 -2.52 -7.43
C THR A 235 9.03 -1.80 -8.32
N GLN A 236 9.47 -1.35 -9.51
CA GLN A 236 8.70 -0.47 -10.38
C GLN A 236 8.05 -1.19 -11.58
N ASN A 237 8.33 -2.48 -11.78
CA ASN A 237 7.73 -3.32 -12.83
C ASN A 237 7.86 -4.80 -12.47
N ALA A 238 7.13 -5.66 -13.17
CA ALA A 238 7.11 -7.09 -12.93
C ALA A 238 8.46 -7.79 -13.20
N PRO A 239 9.17 -7.50 -14.30
CA PRO A 239 10.51 -8.06 -14.51
C PRO A 239 11.47 -7.76 -13.37
N SER A 240 11.62 -6.50 -12.98
CA SER A 240 12.51 -6.11 -11.88
C SER A 240 12.09 -6.70 -10.52
N THR A 241 10.82 -7.02 -10.35
CA THR A 241 10.32 -7.71 -9.15
C THR A 241 10.88 -9.13 -9.06
N ILE A 242 10.85 -9.86 -10.17
CA ILE A 242 11.38 -11.23 -10.24
C ILE A 242 12.89 -11.21 -10.00
N ASP A 243 13.63 -10.32 -10.69
CA ASP A 243 15.07 -10.18 -10.50
C ASP A 243 15.41 -9.84 -9.05
N ARG A 244 14.68 -8.90 -8.43
CA ARG A 244 14.90 -8.49 -7.04
C ARG A 244 14.75 -9.66 -6.05
N ILE A 245 13.78 -10.54 -6.27
CA ILE A 245 13.61 -11.73 -5.43
C ILE A 245 14.79 -12.69 -5.61
N ILE A 246 15.21 -12.94 -6.86
CA ILE A 246 16.32 -13.85 -7.17
C ILE A 246 17.63 -13.33 -6.59
N ASP A 247 17.91 -12.03 -6.74
CA ASP A 247 19.17 -11.41 -6.35
C ASP A 247 19.44 -11.41 -4.84
N VAL A 248 18.40 -11.58 -4.02
CA VAL A 248 18.57 -11.71 -2.57
C VAL A 248 19.25 -13.02 -2.19
N PHE A 249 19.16 -14.06 -3.05
CA PHE A 249 19.74 -15.38 -2.78
C PHE A 249 21.18 -15.48 -3.25
N PRO A 250 22.00 -16.28 -2.55
CA PRO A 250 23.34 -16.62 -3.02
C PRO A 250 23.32 -17.23 -4.44
N PRO A 251 24.32 -16.96 -5.29
CA PRO A 251 24.35 -17.45 -6.68
C PRO A 251 24.08 -18.95 -6.84
N ALA A 252 24.57 -19.78 -5.92
CA ALA A 252 24.36 -21.22 -5.94
C ALA A 252 22.89 -21.64 -5.74
N GLN A 253 22.03 -20.78 -5.22
CA GLN A 253 20.62 -21.06 -4.96
C GLN A 253 19.69 -20.44 -6.00
N GLN A 254 20.16 -19.49 -6.80
CA GLN A 254 19.33 -18.69 -7.69
C GLN A 254 18.60 -19.53 -8.76
N GLU A 255 19.21 -20.60 -9.26
CA GLU A 255 18.55 -21.50 -10.23
C GLU A 255 17.33 -22.18 -9.60
N GLN A 256 17.49 -22.71 -8.37
CA GLN A 256 16.39 -23.33 -7.64
C GLN A 256 15.27 -22.30 -7.33
N VAL A 257 15.64 -21.09 -6.97
CA VAL A 257 14.68 -20.01 -6.69
C VAL A 257 13.88 -19.62 -7.93
N ARG A 258 14.50 -19.57 -9.13
CA ARG A 258 13.77 -19.36 -10.40
C ARG A 258 12.71 -20.45 -10.63
N ILE A 259 13.04 -21.70 -10.33
CA ILE A 259 12.08 -22.80 -10.44
C ILE A 259 10.94 -22.63 -9.47
N MET A 260 11.21 -22.27 -8.21
CA MET A 260 10.21 -22.05 -7.19
C MET A 260 9.27 -20.89 -7.58
N ILE A 261 9.83 -19.76 -8.03
CA ILE A 261 9.04 -18.62 -8.51
C ILE A 261 8.18 -19.04 -9.71
N ALA A 262 8.78 -19.69 -10.71
CA ALA A 262 8.05 -20.11 -11.92
C ALA A 262 6.88 -21.04 -11.60
N ASN A 263 6.95 -21.84 -10.55
CA ASN A 263 5.90 -22.78 -10.15
C ASN A 263 4.84 -22.12 -9.27
N SER A 264 5.23 -21.23 -8.36
CA SER A 264 4.34 -20.68 -7.34
C SER A 264 3.73 -19.32 -7.72
N LEU A 265 4.36 -18.52 -8.58
CA LEU A 265 3.90 -17.18 -8.92
C LEU A 265 2.55 -17.21 -9.67
N GLN A 266 1.56 -16.49 -9.13
CA GLN A 266 0.22 -16.34 -9.71
C GLN A 266 0.01 -14.96 -10.33
N ALA A 267 0.53 -13.90 -9.69
CA ALA A 267 0.43 -12.56 -10.23
C ALA A 267 1.52 -11.63 -9.69
N ILE A 268 1.89 -10.63 -10.49
CA ILE A 268 2.58 -9.42 -10.02
C ILE A 268 1.72 -8.23 -10.44
N VAL A 269 1.35 -7.39 -9.48
CA VAL A 269 0.62 -6.14 -9.69
C VAL A 269 1.52 -5.00 -9.27
N THR A 270 2.02 -4.24 -10.25
CA THR A 270 2.79 -3.02 -9.96
C THR A 270 1.88 -1.81 -10.04
N GLN A 271 1.99 -0.91 -9.06
CA GLN A 271 1.04 0.18 -8.89
C GLN A 271 1.72 1.54 -8.77
N ALA A 272 1.15 2.52 -9.45
CA ALA A 272 1.49 3.93 -9.32
C ALA A 272 0.21 4.75 -9.08
N LEU A 273 0.24 5.73 -8.15
CA LEU A 273 -0.85 6.67 -7.94
C LEU A 273 -0.59 7.97 -8.69
N LEU A 274 -1.61 8.43 -9.43
CA LEU A 274 -1.62 9.71 -10.13
C LEU A 274 -2.74 10.61 -9.59
N PRO A 275 -2.57 11.95 -9.60
CA PRO A 275 -3.67 12.86 -9.35
C PRO A 275 -4.72 12.74 -10.46
N THR A 276 -5.99 12.87 -10.10
CA THR A 276 -7.06 12.99 -11.08
C THR A 276 -7.03 14.38 -11.73
N SER A 277 -7.43 14.49 -12.98
CA SER A 277 -7.39 15.74 -13.76
C SER A 277 -8.25 16.87 -13.16
N ASP A 278 -9.27 16.51 -12.36
CA ASP A 278 -10.12 17.45 -11.61
C ASP A 278 -9.49 17.88 -10.26
N GLY A 279 -8.34 17.32 -9.90
CA GLY A 279 -7.68 17.58 -8.62
C GLY A 279 -8.41 17.06 -7.38
N ALA A 280 -9.52 16.32 -7.54
CA ALA A 280 -10.35 15.88 -6.41
C ALA A 280 -9.79 14.66 -5.69
N GLY A 281 -8.90 13.89 -6.33
CA GLY A 281 -8.39 12.66 -5.74
C GLY A 281 -7.16 12.10 -6.43
N ARG A 282 -6.97 10.80 -6.24
CA ARG A 282 -5.92 10.01 -6.89
C ARG A 282 -6.50 8.73 -7.44
N ILE A 283 -5.94 8.27 -8.56
CA ILE A 283 -6.29 7.01 -9.20
C ILE A 283 -5.04 6.15 -9.39
N ALA A 284 -5.19 4.83 -9.33
CA ALA A 284 -4.10 3.90 -9.57
C ALA A 284 -3.97 3.56 -11.05
N ALA A 285 -2.75 3.70 -11.59
CA ALA A 285 -2.32 3.02 -12.80
C ALA A 285 -1.64 1.71 -12.40
N LEU A 286 -1.94 0.63 -13.13
CA LEU A 286 -1.48 -0.70 -12.82
C LEU A 286 -0.73 -1.34 -13.98
N GLU A 287 0.34 -2.06 -13.64
CA GLU A 287 0.92 -3.10 -14.48
C GLU A 287 0.52 -4.45 -13.88
N VAL A 288 0.01 -5.38 -14.68
CA VAL A 288 -0.45 -6.69 -14.23
C VAL A 288 0.21 -7.79 -15.06
N LEU A 289 1.01 -8.61 -14.41
CA LEU A 289 1.57 -9.85 -14.97
C LEU A 289 0.80 -11.04 -14.39
N LEU A 290 0.27 -11.89 -15.27
CA LEU A 290 -0.32 -13.19 -14.93
C LEU A 290 0.52 -14.29 -15.62
N PRO A 291 1.38 -15.02 -14.90
CA PRO A 291 2.31 -15.96 -15.51
C PRO A 291 1.59 -17.13 -16.20
N ASP A 292 1.72 -17.18 -17.53
CA ASP A 292 1.43 -18.35 -18.35
C ASP A 292 2.67 -19.22 -18.54
N ASP A 293 2.55 -20.30 -19.31
CA ASP A 293 3.67 -21.22 -19.56
C ASP A 293 4.87 -20.53 -20.23
N ALA A 294 4.62 -19.50 -21.07
CA ALA A 294 5.69 -18.73 -21.69
C ALA A 294 6.46 -17.92 -20.66
N VAL A 295 5.76 -17.18 -19.80
CA VAL A 295 6.38 -16.40 -18.70
C VAL A 295 7.11 -17.32 -17.74
N ARG A 296 6.50 -18.45 -17.34
CA ARG A 296 7.13 -19.44 -16.44
C ARG A 296 8.42 -20.00 -17.05
N ASN A 297 8.45 -20.24 -18.37
CA ASN A 297 9.66 -20.68 -19.07
C ASN A 297 10.72 -19.57 -19.13
N LEU A 298 10.35 -18.32 -19.37
CA LEU A 298 11.29 -17.19 -19.34
C LEU A 298 11.94 -17.02 -17.96
N ILE A 299 11.18 -17.19 -16.88
CA ILE A 299 11.71 -17.15 -15.51
C ILE A 299 12.73 -18.27 -15.30
N ARG A 300 12.39 -19.54 -15.65
CA ARG A 300 13.29 -20.68 -15.49
C ARG A 300 14.59 -20.53 -16.29
N THR A 301 14.52 -19.96 -17.48
CA THR A 301 15.66 -19.80 -18.40
C THR A 301 16.41 -18.49 -18.22
N ALA A 302 16.11 -17.72 -17.17
CA ALA A 302 16.72 -16.42 -16.86
C ALA A 302 16.61 -15.38 -18.01
N LYS A 303 15.48 -15.37 -18.75
CA LYS A 303 15.18 -14.42 -19.83
C LYS A 303 14.13 -13.42 -19.40
N ILE A 304 14.30 -12.84 -18.22
CA ILE A 304 13.32 -11.98 -17.54
C ILE A 304 13.00 -10.73 -18.39
N GLU A 305 13.98 -10.22 -19.12
CA GLU A 305 13.84 -9.04 -20.00
C GLU A 305 12.77 -9.22 -21.10
N GLN A 306 12.46 -10.47 -21.48
CA GLN A 306 11.46 -10.77 -22.51
C GLN A 306 10.01 -10.78 -21.98
N ILE A 307 9.82 -10.80 -20.65
CA ILE A 307 8.50 -10.85 -20.03
C ILE A 307 7.64 -9.64 -20.45
N TYR A 308 8.23 -8.45 -20.55
CA TYR A 308 7.50 -7.27 -20.97
C TYR A 308 6.82 -7.44 -22.35
N SER A 309 7.52 -8.06 -23.32
CA SER A 309 6.95 -8.32 -24.64
C SER A 309 5.78 -9.31 -24.59
N VAL A 310 5.82 -10.30 -23.69
CA VAL A 310 4.70 -11.21 -23.46
C VAL A 310 3.50 -10.47 -22.86
N MET A 311 3.75 -9.56 -21.93
CA MET A 311 2.68 -8.74 -21.32
C MET A 311 1.99 -7.86 -22.35
N GLN A 312 2.73 -7.20 -23.26
CA GLN A 312 2.16 -6.37 -24.33
C GLN A 312 1.14 -7.11 -25.18
N THR A 313 1.35 -8.37 -25.43
CA THR A 313 0.46 -9.22 -26.25
C THR A 313 -0.55 -10.02 -25.41
N GLY A 314 -0.40 -10.01 -24.09
CA GLY A 314 -1.19 -10.79 -23.14
C GLY A 314 -2.49 -10.14 -22.67
N THR A 315 -2.92 -9.01 -23.25
CA THR A 315 -4.09 -8.24 -22.80
C THR A 315 -5.38 -9.07 -22.79
N ALA A 316 -5.58 -9.96 -23.78
CA ALA A 316 -6.74 -10.86 -23.81
C ALA A 316 -6.79 -11.84 -22.63
N ARG A 317 -5.67 -12.06 -21.93
CA ARG A 317 -5.54 -12.91 -20.73
C ARG A 317 -5.57 -12.11 -19.44
N GLY A 318 -5.78 -10.79 -19.51
CA GLY A 318 -5.80 -9.89 -18.36
C GLY A 318 -4.46 -9.29 -18.01
N MET A 319 -3.39 -9.54 -18.74
CA MET A 319 -2.12 -8.85 -18.57
C MET A 319 -2.24 -7.39 -19.02
N LEU A 320 -1.53 -6.49 -18.31
CA LEU A 320 -1.59 -5.06 -18.58
C LEU A 320 -0.21 -4.46 -18.35
N THR A 321 0.32 -3.71 -19.32
CA THR A 321 1.54 -2.93 -19.09
C THR A 321 1.20 -1.60 -18.44
N MET A 322 2.16 -0.99 -17.75
CA MET A 322 1.98 0.33 -17.14
C MET A 322 1.58 1.37 -18.18
N GLU A 323 2.18 1.32 -19.37
CA GLU A 323 1.91 2.24 -20.48
C GLU A 323 0.48 2.10 -21.02
N GLN A 324 -0.04 0.87 -21.11
CA GLN A 324 -1.44 0.63 -21.50
C GLN A 324 -2.42 1.20 -20.46
N SER A 325 -2.13 1.00 -19.17
CA SER A 325 -2.94 1.55 -18.06
C SER A 325 -2.93 3.07 -18.07
N LEU A 326 -1.75 3.68 -18.18
CA LEU A 326 -1.59 5.14 -18.24
C LEU A 326 -2.29 5.73 -19.46
N ALA A 327 -2.20 5.05 -20.62
CA ALA A 327 -2.87 5.48 -21.84
C ALA A 327 -4.39 5.44 -21.68
N ASP A 328 -4.98 4.38 -21.11
CA ASP A 328 -6.43 4.30 -20.86
C ASP A 328 -6.90 5.44 -19.97
N LEU A 329 -6.20 5.71 -18.87
CA LEU A 329 -6.54 6.81 -17.96
C LEU A 329 -6.45 8.19 -18.64
N ALA A 330 -5.44 8.41 -19.48
CA ALA A 330 -5.27 9.66 -20.24
C ALA A 330 -6.34 9.82 -21.33
N LEU A 331 -6.61 8.75 -22.09
CA LEU A 331 -7.64 8.75 -23.14
C LEU A 331 -9.04 9.02 -22.57
N ARG A 332 -9.33 8.49 -21.39
CA ARG A 332 -10.57 8.75 -20.64
C ARG A 332 -10.58 10.09 -19.93
N ARG A 333 -9.49 10.87 -20.02
CA ARG A 333 -9.31 12.18 -19.36
C ARG A 333 -9.43 12.13 -17.83
N ILE A 334 -9.14 10.99 -17.23
CA ILE A 334 -9.11 10.83 -15.79
C ILE A 334 -7.81 11.39 -15.23
N VAL A 335 -6.71 11.31 -16.00
CA VAL A 335 -5.39 11.82 -15.65
C VAL A 335 -4.89 12.71 -16.79
N ASN A 336 -4.11 13.74 -16.46
CA ASN A 336 -3.46 14.57 -17.47
C ASN A 336 -2.34 13.81 -18.18
N VAL A 337 -2.10 14.12 -19.45
CA VAL A 337 -1.06 13.46 -20.26
C VAL A 337 0.33 13.66 -19.68
N GLU A 338 0.63 14.88 -19.17
CA GLU A 338 1.91 15.18 -18.54
C GLU A 338 2.14 14.32 -17.29
N ASP A 339 1.11 14.14 -16.45
CA ASP A 339 1.18 13.29 -15.27
C ASP A 339 1.41 11.83 -15.66
N ALA A 340 0.71 11.34 -16.69
CA ALA A 340 0.89 9.99 -17.22
C ALA A 340 2.31 9.77 -17.77
N LEU A 341 2.84 10.70 -18.56
CA LEU A 341 4.19 10.63 -19.12
C LEU A 341 5.26 10.67 -18.03
N SER A 342 5.08 11.51 -17.00
CA SER A 342 6.01 11.60 -15.87
C SER A 342 6.12 10.31 -15.06
N ARG A 343 5.10 9.46 -15.10
CA ARG A 343 5.04 8.18 -14.37
C ARG A 343 5.46 6.98 -15.20
N SER A 344 5.48 7.11 -16.53
CA SER A 344 5.90 6.04 -17.42
C SER A 344 7.41 5.82 -17.37
N SER A 345 7.82 4.57 -17.27
CA SER A 345 9.22 4.17 -17.47
C SER A 345 9.61 4.09 -18.95
N ARG A 346 8.63 4.17 -19.86
CA ARG A 346 8.76 4.06 -21.32
C ARG A 346 7.90 5.10 -22.02
N PRO A 347 8.21 6.41 -21.87
CA PRO A 347 7.36 7.49 -22.36
C PRO A 347 7.14 7.42 -23.89
N ASP A 348 8.15 6.99 -24.66
CA ASP A 348 8.01 6.83 -26.13
C ASP A 348 6.94 5.78 -26.49
N GLN A 349 6.84 4.69 -25.73
CA GLN A 349 5.80 3.68 -25.94
C GLN A 349 4.42 4.22 -25.56
N LEU A 350 4.32 4.95 -24.45
CA LEU A 350 3.08 5.59 -24.05
C LEU A 350 2.61 6.61 -25.10
N MET A 351 3.50 7.48 -25.59
CA MET A 351 3.20 8.42 -26.69
C MET A 351 2.68 7.68 -27.94
N GLY A 352 3.37 6.62 -28.37
CA GLY A 352 2.95 5.83 -29.52
C GLY A 352 1.59 5.13 -29.34
N ILE A 353 1.16 4.78 -28.11
CA ILE A 353 -0.17 4.26 -27.82
C ILE A 353 -1.21 5.39 -27.96
N LEU A 354 -0.96 6.55 -27.36
CA LEU A 354 -1.86 7.71 -27.40
C LEU A 354 -2.08 8.22 -28.81
N GLU A 355 -1.02 8.35 -29.60
CA GLU A 355 -1.09 8.79 -31.01
C GLU A 355 -1.89 7.82 -31.89
N ARG A 356 -1.64 6.52 -31.77
CA ARG A 356 -2.43 5.50 -32.49
C ARG A 356 -3.89 5.51 -32.10
N SER A 357 -4.21 5.98 -30.92
CA SER A 357 -5.60 6.16 -30.44
C SER A 357 -6.20 7.51 -30.85
N GLY A 358 -5.49 8.31 -31.67
CA GLY A 358 -5.96 9.59 -32.20
C GLY A 358 -5.82 10.78 -31.25
N MET A 359 -5.00 10.65 -30.18
CA MET A 359 -4.74 11.75 -29.28
C MET A 359 -3.54 12.57 -29.77
N PRO A 360 -3.68 13.88 -30.04
CA PRO A 360 -2.59 14.74 -30.52
C PRO A 360 -1.64 15.11 -29.36
N VAL A 361 -0.73 14.22 -28.98
CA VAL A 361 0.13 14.36 -27.81
C VAL A 361 0.98 15.62 -27.87
N GLU A 362 1.60 15.92 -29.02
CA GLU A 362 2.42 17.13 -29.18
C GLU A 362 1.62 18.42 -28.97
N PHE A 363 0.36 18.45 -29.42
CA PHE A 363 -0.53 19.59 -29.22
C PHE A 363 -0.90 19.77 -27.74
N LEU A 364 -1.13 18.68 -27.01
CA LEU A 364 -1.48 18.71 -25.59
C LEU A 364 -0.28 19.11 -24.71
N LEU A 365 0.93 18.67 -25.05
CA LEU A 365 2.16 19.09 -24.34
C LEU A 365 2.46 20.59 -24.53
N GLN A 366 2.11 21.14 -25.70
CA GLN A 366 2.26 22.59 -25.96
C GLN A 366 1.11 23.43 -25.37
N ASN A 367 -0.05 22.83 -25.10
CA ASN A 367 -1.27 23.48 -24.61
C ASN A 367 -1.93 22.67 -23.48
N PRO A 368 -1.34 22.62 -22.28
CA PRO A 368 -1.84 21.79 -21.18
C PRO A 368 -3.30 22.03 -20.80
N SER A 369 -3.78 23.28 -20.96
CA SER A 369 -5.18 23.68 -20.69
C SER A 369 -6.20 23.16 -21.71
N ALA A 370 -5.78 22.70 -22.89
CA ALA A 370 -6.70 22.21 -23.93
C ALA A 370 -7.28 20.82 -23.59
N GLY A 371 -6.64 20.07 -22.70
CA GLY A 371 -7.11 18.77 -22.21
C GLY A 371 -8.28 18.83 -21.22
N LEU A 372 -8.53 19.99 -20.63
CA LEU A 372 -9.52 20.21 -19.56
C LEU A 372 -10.95 20.55 -20.07
N GLN A 373 -11.19 20.67 -21.39
CA GLN A 373 -12.54 20.92 -21.91
C GLN A 373 -13.37 19.62 -21.94
N PRO A 374 -14.58 19.60 -21.32
CA PRO A 374 -15.44 18.43 -21.39
C PRO A 374 -15.87 18.15 -22.85
N ALA A 375 -15.88 16.88 -23.23
CA ALA A 375 -16.36 16.42 -24.53
C ALA A 375 -17.88 16.70 -24.63
N GLY A 376 -18.27 17.88 -25.15
CA GLY A 376 -19.69 18.27 -25.27
C GLY A 376 -19.94 19.58 -26.00
N ALA A 377 -18.91 20.36 -26.33
CA ALA A 377 -19.10 21.58 -27.13
C ALA A 377 -18.89 21.30 -28.62
N LEU A 378 -19.77 20.53 -29.23
CA LEU A 378 -19.95 20.59 -30.68
C LEU A 378 -20.48 21.99 -31.02
N ARG A 379 -19.64 22.79 -31.66
CA ARG A 379 -20.04 24.07 -32.26
C ARG A 379 -21.13 23.79 -33.25
N THR A 380 -22.36 24.20 -32.91
CA THR A 380 -23.37 24.55 -33.90
C THR A 380 -23.02 25.92 -34.45
N GLY A 381 -22.65 25.99 -35.68
CA GLY A 381 -22.41 27.19 -36.47
C GLY A 381 -22.31 26.78 -37.92
#